data_ce2c9497160469d0175c50e6c2359906
#
_entry.id   ce2c9497160469d0175c50e6c2359906
#
_cell.length_a   1.000
_cell.length_b   1.000
_cell.length_c   1.000
_cell.angle_alpha   90.00
_cell.angle_beta   90.00
_cell.angle_gamma   90.00
#
_symmetry.space_group_name_H-M   'P 1'
#
loop_
_entity.id
_entity.type
_entity.pdbx_description
1 polymer ?
#
loop_
_entity_poly.entity_id
_entity_poly.type
_entity_poly.pdbx_seq_one_letter_code
_entity_poly.pdbx_strand_id
1 'polypeptide(L)'
;MRSRRKRMGFSQEELAGRAGLHRTYVADIERGARNLSLANIEKLAKALDTTIPVLFSQGEAPGRLVSSEHLPEILLVEDNAADVELTLTAFKRACVRNPVQVIRDGAEALDYLFSSGPHKHRKLDNLPQVMLLDLNLPKVSGLEVLRRLKADVRTRSIRVAVLSGSERGRDVEESKALGAEAYIVKPVDFHRFTAVTPILQLCWALLEGKSTA
;
A
#
# COMPACT_ATOMS: atom_id res chain seq x y z
N MET A 1 -12.05 12.32 10.14
CA MET A 1 -12.48 13.67 9.72
C MET A 1 -13.17 14.44 10.85
N ARG A 2 -14.33 14.03 11.39
CA ARG A 2 -15.11 14.72 12.44
C ARG A 2 -14.29 15.09 13.67
N SER A 3 -13.45 14.18 14.17
CA SER A 3 -12.61 14.40 15.36
C SER A 3 -11.58 15.52 15.14
N ARG A 4 -10.99 15.58 13.94
CA ARG A 4 -10.00 16.62 13.59
C ARG A 4 -10.68 18.00 13.44
N ARG A 5 -11.84 18.05 12.77
CA ARG A 5 -12.63 19.29 12.69
C ARG A 5 -12.93 19.86 14.08
N LYS A 6 -13.42 18.99 15.00
CA LYS A 6 -13.71 19.41 16.38
C LYS A 6 -12.47 19.91 17.13
N ARG A 7 -11.30 19.26 16.95
CA ARG A 7 -10.04 19.72 17.55
C ARG A 7 -9.60 21.08 17.05
N MET A 8 -9.87 21.40 15.78
CA MET A 8 -9.58 22.71 15.19
C MET A 8 -10.64 23.76 15.55
N GLY A 9 -11.67 23.41 16.31
CA GLY A 9 -12.74 24.31 16.70
C GLY A 9 -13.73 24.65 15.58
N PHE A 10 -13.65 24.00 14.42
CA PHE A 10 -14.50 24.34 13.27
C PHE A 10 -15.91 23.75 13.42
N SER A 11 -16.94 24.56 13.11
CA SER A 11 -18.28 24.09 12.82
C SER A 11 -18.30 23.31 11.49
N GLN A 12 -19.37 22.56 11.21
CA GLN A 12 -19.56 21.93 9.89
C GLN A 12 -19.66 22.96 8.76
N GLU A 13 -20.21 24.13 9.06
CA GLU A 13 -20.37 25.23 8.12
C GLU A 13 -19.03 25.89 7.77
N GLU A 14 -18.20 26.15 8.76
CA GLU A 14 -16.83 26.67 8.55
C GLU A 14 -15.97 25.70 7.77
N LEU A 15 -16.02 24.40 8.08
CA LEU A 15 -15.30 23.41 7.29
C LEU A 15 -15.82 23.36 5.85
N ALA A 16 -17.13 23.42 5.66
CA ALA A 16 -17.72 23.43 4.32
C ALA A 16 -17.28 24.67 3.51
N GLY A 17 -17.33 25.85 4.11
CA GLY A 17 -16.85 27.08 3.48
C GLY A 17 -15.37 27.00 3.09
N ARG A 18 -14.51 26.52 3.99
CA ARG A 18 -13.06 26.35 3.70
C ARG A 18 -12.78 25.33 2.61
N ALA A 19 -13.59 24.27 2.52
CA ALA A 19 -13.44 23.20 1.52
C ALA A 19 -14.13 23.56 0.20
N GLY A 20 -14.86 24.67 0.07
CA GLY A 20 -15.71 24.95 -1.08
C GLY A 20 -16.80 23.89 -1.31
N LEU A 21 -17.41 23.42 -0.23
CA LEU A 21 -18.45 22.38 -0.22
C LEU A 21 -19.69 22.91 0.47
N HIS A 22 -20.83 22.27 0.25
CA HIS A 22 -22.07 22.60 0.96
C HIS A 22 -22.09 21.97 2.37
N ARG A 23 -22.64 22.66 3.38
CA ARG A 23 -22.73 22.18 4.76
C ARG A 23 -23.41 20.80 4.87
N THR A 24 -24.50 20.58 4.13
CA THR A 24 -25.17 19.28 4.12
C THR A 24 -24.29 18.16 3.63
N TYR A 25 -23.41 18.43 2.65
CA TYR A 25 -22.45 17.45 2.14
C TYR A 25 -21.44 17.03 3.21
N VAL A 26 -20.91 18.00 3.98
CA VAL A 26 -20.01 17.72 5.12
C VAL A 26 -20.73 16.93 6.21
N ALA A 27 -21.98 17.28 6.51
CA ALA A 27 -22.80 16.56 7.50
C ALA A 27 -23.07 15.11 7.08
N ASP A 28 -23.39 14.87 5.80
CA ASP A 28 -23.65 13.54 5.25
C ASP A 28 -22.41 12.65 5.31
N ILE A 29 -21.24 13.22 4.98
CA ILE A 29 -19.96 12.52 5.10
C ILE A 29 -19.68 12.13 6.55
N GLU A 30 -19.88 13.03 7.51
CA GLU A 30 -19.65 12.75 8.93
C GLU A 30 -20.60 11.70 9.51
N ARG A 31 -21.74 11.49 8.88
CA ARG A 31 -22.70 10.42 9.21
C ARG A 31 -22.45 9.11 8.46
N GLY A 32 -21.52 9.09 7.52
CA GLY A 32 -21.28 7.93 6.65
C GLY A 32 -22.37 7.71 5.60
N ALA A 33 -23.22 8.70 5.36
CA ALA A 33 -24.37 8.61 4.45
C ALA A 33 -24.02 8.91 2.97
N ARG A 34 -22.75 9.22 2.67
CA ARG A 34 -22.34 9.60 1.32
C ARG A 34 -20.90 9.16 0.99
N ASN A 35 -20.72 8.66 -0.21
CA ASN A 35 -19.39 8.38 -0.74
C ASN A 35 -18.70 9.68 -1.17
N LEU A 36 -17.40 9.75 -0.86
CA LEU A 36 -16.54 10.88 -1.20
C LEU A 36 -15.89 10.67 -2.57
N SER A 37 -15.97 11.68 -3.43
CA SER A 37 -15.07 11.72 -4.58
C SER A 37 -13.65 12.10 -4.16
N LEU A 38 -12.64 11.66 -4.89
CA LEU A 38 -11.24 11.97 -4.59
C LEU A 38 -10.99 13.49 -4.54
N ALA A 39 -11.60 14.25 -5.45
CA ALA A 39 -11.52 15.71 -5.47
C ALA A 39 -12.06 16.36 -4.17
N ASN A 40 -13.15 15.82 -3.61
CA ASN A 40 -13.71 16.34 -2.36
C ASN A 40 -12.90 15.91 -1.13
N ILE A 41 -12.27 14.73 -1.19
CA ILE A 41 -11.31 14.29 -0.17
C ILE A 41 -10.12 15.26 -0.10
N GLU A 42 -9.58 15.65 -1.25
CA GLU A 42 -8.47 16.60 -1.33
C GLU A 42 -8.85 17.97 -0.77
N LYS A 43 -10.03 18.49 -1.14
CA LYS A 43 -10.56 19.76 -0.61
C LYS A 43 -10.71 19.73 0.91
N LEU A 44 -11.24 18.63 1.46
CA LEU A 44 -11.40 18.44 2.90
C LEU A 44 -10.06 18.30 3.61
N ALA A 45 -9.10 17.61 3.03
CA ALA A 45 -7.76 17.48 3.58
C ALA A 45 -7.07 18.86 3.67
N LYS A 46 -7.11 19.65 2.60
CA LYS A 46 -6.60 21.04 2.57
C LYS A 46 -7.31 21.91 3.61
N ALA A 47 -8.63 21.87 3.68
CA ALA A 47 -9.42 22.67 4.63
C ALA A 47 -9.16 22.34 6.08
N LEU A 48 -8.73 21.11 6.37
CA LEU A 48 -8.36 20.60 7.69
C LEU A 48 -6.84 20.68 7.96
N ASP A 49 -6.09 21.34 7.10
CA ASP A 49 -4.63 21.42 7.18
C ASP A 49 -3.99 20.04 7.44
N THR A 50 -4.26 19.12 6.53
CA THR A 50 -3.84 17.72 6.66
C THR A 50 -3.63 17.06 5.31
N THR A 51 -3.05 15.89 5.31
CA THR A 51 -2.92 15.05 4.12
C THR A 51 -4.07 14.05 4.03
N ILE A 52 -4.35 13.57 2.83
CA ILE A 52 -5.40 12.55 2.61
C ILE A 52 -5.19 11.32 3.53
N PRO A 53 -4.00 10.73 3.64
CA PRO A 53 -3.77 9.62 4.56
C PRO A 53 -4.15 9.94 6.01
N VAL A 54 -3.73 11.09 6.51
CA VAL A 54 -4.02 11.52 7.90
C VAL A 54 -5.51 11.79 8.12
N LEU A 55 -6.25 12.20 7.07
CA LEU A 55 -7.70 12.39 7.15
C LEU A 55 -8.45 11.09 7.41
N PHE A 56 -7.92 9.96 6.94
CA PHE A 56 -8.52 8.63 7.08
C PHE A 56 -7.94 7.80 8.24
N SER A 57 -6.80 8.20 8.82
CA SER A 57 -6.31 7.55 10.04
C SER A 57 -7.31 7.75 11.17
N GLN A 58 -7.85 6.67 11.71
CA GLN A 58 -8.75 6.71 12.86
C GLN A 58 -7.96 6.87 14.15
N GLY A 59 -7.93 8.10 14.65
CA GLY A 59 -7.89 8.33 16.10
C GLY A 59 -6.57 8.11 16.82
N GLU A 60 -5.43 8.69 16.34
CA GLU A 60 -4.32 9.00 17.24
C GLU A 60 -3.86 10.45 17.09
N ALA A 61 -3.44 11.03 18.21
CA ALA A 61 -3.08 12.42 18.35
C ALA A 61 -1.94 12.84 17.39
N PRO A 62 -1.94 14.10 16.88
CA PRO A 62 -0.80 14.62 16.14
C PRO A 62 0.36 14.81 17.12
N GLY A 63 1.39 13.98 17.00
CA GLY A 63 2.57 14.11 17.86
C GLY A 63 3.58 12.98 17.76
N ARG A 64 3.22 11.84 17.21
CA ARG A 64 4.22 10.81 16.96
C ARG A 64 4.59 10.83 15.48
N LEU A 65 5.67 11.52 15.16
CA LEU A 65 6.47 11.21 13.97
C LEU A 65 6.81 9.72 14.12
N VAL A 66 6.12 8.86 13.37
CA VAL A 66 6.52 7.46 13.26
C VAL A 66 7.92 7.53 12.63
N SER A 67 8.93 7.27 13.41
CA SER A 67 10.28 7.15 12.89
C SER A 67 10.24 6.10 11.79
N SER A 68 10.93 6.31 10.69
CA SER A 68 10.98 5.39 9.55
C SER A 68 11.41 3.96 9.95
N GLU A 69 11.97 3.80 11.12
CA GLU A 69 12.41 2.54 11.72
C GLU A 69 11.27 1.57 12.10
N HIS A 70 10.01 2.04 12.13
CA HIS A 70 8.84 1.22 12.51
C HIS A 70 7.84 1.01 11.38
N LEU A 71 8.11 1.53 10.17
CA LEU A 71 7.25 1.28 9.03
C LEU A 71 7.51 -0.12 8.45
N PRO A 72 6.47 -0.87 8.13
CA PRO A 72 6.63 -2.19 7.54
C PRO A 72 7.33 -2.10 6.19
N GLU A 73 8.22 -3.05 5.94
CA GLU A 73 8.97 -3.15 4.70
C GLU A 73 8.09 -3.59 3.53
N ILE A 74 8.33 -2.99 2.36
CA ILE A 74 7.78 -3.43 1.08
C ILE A 74 8.88 -4.20 0.35
N LEU A 75 8.57 -5.40 -0.11
CA LEU A 75 9.43 -6.17 -1.00
C LEU A 75 8.99 -5.99 -2.45
N LEU A 76 9.84 -5.39 -3.26
CA LEU A 76 9.64 -5.27 -4.71
C LEU A 76 10.55 -6.26 -5.44
N VAL A 77 9.93 -7.25 -6.09
CA VAL A 77 10.64 -8.26 -6.89
C VAL A 77 10.39 -8.00 -8.36
N GLU A 78 11.41 -7.48 -9.03
CA GLU A 78 11.34 -6.98 -10.40
C GLU A 78 12.75 -6.94 -10.99
N ASP A 79 12.98 -7.61 -12.12
CA ASP A 79 14.30 -7.66 -12.77
C ASP A 79 14.58 -6.46 -13.68
N ASN A 80 13.55 -5.87 -14.26
CA ASN A 80 13.66 -4.72 -15.15
C ASN A 80 13.93 -3.42 -14.37
N ALA A 81 15.09 -2.82 -14.60
CA ALA A 81 15.49 -1.59 -13.93
C ALA A 81 14.53 -0.40 -14.17
N ALA A 82 13.96 -0.30 -15.39
CA ALA A 82 13.03 0.78 -15.73
C ALA A 82 11.69 0.62 -14.99
N ASP A 83 11.18 -0.60 -14.88
CA ASP A 83 9.94 -0.89 -14.13
C ASP A 83 10.12 -0.66 -12.62
N VAL A 84 11.30 -0.97 -12.08
CA VAL A 84 11.67 -0.62 -10.69
C VAL A 84 11.62 0.89 -10.49
N GLU A 85 12.24 1.67 -11.38
CA GLU A 85 12.27 3.14 -11.26
C GLU A 85 10.88 3.75 -11.36
N LEU A 86 10.04 3.25 -12.28
CA LEU A 86 8.64 3.67 -12.41
C LEU A 86 7.85 3.39 -11.14
N THR A 87 7.99 2.18 -10.58
CA THR A 87 7.32 1.77 -9.34
C THR A 87 7.75 2.64 -8.16
N LEU A 88 9.05 2.88 -7.99
CA LEU A 88 9.56 3.74 -6.91
C LEU A 88 9.12 5.21 -7.09
N THR A 89 9.01 5.68 -8.33
CA THR A 89 8.46 7.01 -8.63
C THR A 89 6.97 7.09 -8.30
N ALA A 90 6.20 6.05 -8.62
CA ALA A 90 4.78 5.97 -8.23
C ALA A 90 4.62 5.99 -6.70
N PHE A 91 5.46 5.29 -5.95
CA PHE A 91 5.48 5.32 -4.49
C PHE A 91 5.78 6.72 -3.93
N LYS A 92 6.78 7.40 -4.47
CA LYS A 92 7.11 8.78 -4.07
C LYS A 92 5.93 9.72 -4.29
N ARG A 93 5.26 9.64 -5.44
CA ARG A 93 4.07 10.44 -5.76
C ARG A 93 2.88 10.12 -4.87
N ALA A 94 2.74 8.85 -4.47
CA ALA A 94 1.71 8.39 -3.53
C ALA A 94 2.07 8.66 -2.06
N CYS A 95 3.19 9.33 -1.78
CA CYS A 95 3.70 9.60 -0.43
C CYS A 95 3.94 8.34 0.41
N VAL A 96 4.25 7.20 -0.20
CA VAL A 96 4.65 5.97 0.48
C VAL A 96 6.04 6.18 1.07
N ARG A 97 6.16 6.08 2.38
CA ARG A 97 7.41 6.30 3.13
C ARG A 97 8.06 5.01 3.64
N ASN A 98 7.44 3.89 3.37
CA ASN A 98 7.92 2.58 3.78
C ASN A 98 9.28 2.29 3.17
N PRO A 99 10.18 1.61 3.89
CA PRO A 99 11.41 1.09 3.30
C PRO A 99 11.05 0.09 2.20
N VAL A 100 11.73 0.18 1.07
CA VAL A 100 11.53 -0.71 -0.07
C VAL A 100 12.80 -1.50 -0.32
N GLN A 101 12.70 -2.82 -0.16
CA GLN A 101 13.75 -3.75 -0.57
C GLN A 101 13.47 -4.18 -2.02
N VAL A 102 14.46 -3.98 -2.89
CA VAL A 102 14.36 -4.41 -4.30
C VAL A 102 15.18 -5.67 -4.51
N ILE A 103 14.57 -6.68 -5.10
CA ILE A 103 15.20 -7.96 -5.48
C ILE A 103 14.96 -8.21 -6.97
N ARG A 104 15.95 -8.78 -7.63
CA ARG A 104 16.00 -8.84 -9.10
C ARG A 104 15.71 -10.21 -9.70
N ASP A 105 15.59 -11.26 -8.91
CA ASP A 105 15.25 -12.60 -9.38
C ASP A 105 14.45 -13.41 -8.36
N GLY A 106 13.74 -14.42 -8.86
CA GLY A 106 12.86 -15.22 -8.01
C GLY A 106 13.59 -16.13 -7.03
N ALA A 107 14.83 -16.56 -7.35
CA ALA A 107 15.62 -17.38 -6.43
C ALA A 107 16.09 -16.54 -5.23
N GLU A 108 16.60 -15.33 -5.50
CA GLU A 108 16.97 -14.39 -4.44
C GLU A 108 15.76 -13.98 -3.60
N ALA A 109 14.57 -13.84 -4.22
CA ALA A 109 13.34 -13.54 -3.48
C ALA A 109 13.00 -14.66 -2.47
N LEU A 110 13.15 -15.91 -2.86
CA LEU A 110 12.97 -17.04 -1.95
C LEU A 110 14.04 -17.05 -0.84
N ASP A 111 15.31 -16.82 -1.17
CA ASP A 111 16.38 -16.72 -0.18
C ASP A 111 16.08 -15.61 0.83
N TYR A 112 15.58 -14.46 0.38
CA TYR A 112 15.19 -13.36 1.24
C TYR A 112 14.02 -13.70 2.17
N LEU A 113 12.97 -14.33 1.64
CA LEU A 113 11.77 -14.69 2.39
C LEU A 113 12.04 -15.78 3.44
N PHE A 114 12.92 -16.72 3.12
CA PHE A 114 13.21 -17.88 3.98
C PHE A 114 14.52 -17.73 4.76
N SER A 115 15.16 -16.55 4.70
CA SER A 115 16.44 -16.26 5.36
C SER A 115 17.50 -17.31 5.02
N SER A 116 17.67 -17.61 3.75
CA SER A 116 18.65 -18.56 3.22
C SER A 116 19.70 -17.86 2.35
N GLY A 117 20.68 -18.61 1.85
CA GLY A 117 21.70 -18.10 0.96
C GLY A 117 22.39 -16.83 1.47
N PRO A 118 22.45 -15.77 0.65
CA PRO A 118 23.02 -14.47 1.03
C PRO A 118 22.28 -13.81 2.20
N HIS A 119 20.99 -14.15 2.38
CA HIS A 119 20.10 -13.54 3.38
C HIS A 119 19.99 -14.32 4.69
N LYS A 120 20.86 -15.33 4.92
CA LYS A 120 20.83 -16.19 6.13
C LYS A 120 20.93 -15.46 7.48
N HIS A 121 21.41 -14.22 7.47
CA HIS A 121 21.53 -13.40 8.67
C HIS A 121 20.26 -12.57 8.97
N ARG A 122 19.26 -12.56 8.07
CA ARG A 122 17.98 -11.91 8.35
C ARG A 122 17.23 -12.68 9.43
N LYS A 123 16.61 -11.92 10.34
CA LYS A 123 15.67 -12.49 11.29
C LYS A 123 14.31 -12.68 10.61
N LEU A 124 13.70 -13.84 10.76
CA LEU A 124 12.36 -14.15 10.25
C LEU A 124 11.24 -13.32 10.91
N ASP A 125 11.55 -12.68 12.05
CA ASP A 125 10.60 -11.78 12.72
C ASP A 125 10.37 -10.47 11.96
N ASN A 126 11.19 -10.17 10.95
CA ASN A 126 11.12 -8.93 10.17
C ASN A 126 10.76 -9.22 8.71
N LEU A 127 9.67 -9.96 8.49
CA LEU A 127 9.16 -10.23 7.15
C LEU A 127 8.47 -9.00 6.56
N PRO A 128 8.56 -8.80 5.22
CA PRO A 128 7.81 -7.74 4.56
C PRO A 128 6.31 -7.98 4.75
N GLN A 129 5.55 -6.92 4.97
CA GLN A 129 4.09 -7.04 5.05
C GLN A 129 3.43 -7.06 3.67
N VAL A 130 4.09 -6.46 2.70
CA VAL A 130 3.62 -6.35 1.33
C VAL A 130 4.72 -6.73 0.37
N MET A 131 4.36 -7.49 -0.66
CA MET A 131 5.23 -7.86 -1.76
C MET A 131 4.59 -7.44 -3.08
N LEU A 132 5.34 -6.71 -3.90
CA LEU A 132 5.03 -6.53 -5.30
C LEU A 132 5.88 -7.51 -6.09
N LEU A 133 5.24 -8.36 -6.88
CA LEU A 133 5.87 -9.51 -7.50
C LEU A 133 5.64 -9.53 -9.01
N ASP A 134 6.69 -9.35 -9.78
CA ASP A 134 6.63 -9.67 -11.21
C ASP A 134 6.51 -11.18 -11.42
N LEU A 135 5.71 -11.58 -12.39
CA LEU A 135 5.59 -12.98 -12.79
C LEU A 135 6.75 -13.46 -13.66
N ASN A 136 7.31 -12.56 -14.48
CA ASN A 136 8.35 -12.88 -15.45
C ASN A 136 9.75 -12.63 -14.88
N LEU A 137 10.11 -13.39 -13.87
CA LEU A 137 11.42 -13.30 -13.22
C LEU A 137 12.41 -14.33 -13.75
N PRO A 138 13.71 -14.00 -13.76
CA PRO A 138 14.75 -14.98 -14.04
C PRO A 138 14.92 -15.98 -12.91
N LYS A 139 15.52 -17.14 -13.21
CA LYS A 139 15.83 -18.28 -12.34
C LYS A 139 14.59 -18.99 -11.81
N VAL A 140 13.72 -18.30 -11.08
CA VAL A 140 12.48 -18.85 -10.54
C VAL A 140 11.33 -17.89 -10.91
N SER A 141 10.28 -18.42 -11.55
CA SER A 141 9.13 -17.60 -11.97
C SER A 141 8.38 -17.02 -10.77
N GLY A 142 7.72 -15.85 -10.96
CA GLY A 142 6.94 -15.22 -9.89
C GLY A 142 5.78 -16.09 -9.40
N LEU A 143 5.16 -16.88 -10.27
CA LEU A 143 4.12 -17.85 -9.86
C LEU A 143 4.68 -18.91 -8.90
N GLU A 144 5.88 -19.40 -9.14
CA GLU A 144 6.51 -20.37 -8.24
C GLU A 144 6.94 -19.71 -6.92
N VAL A 145 7.42 -18.48 -6.95
CA VAL A 145 7.68 -17.70 -5.73
C VAL A 145 6.39 -17.54 -4.91
N LEU A 146 5.30 -17.14 -5.56
CA LEU A 146 3.99 -16.97 -4.91
C LEU A 146 3.50 -18.30 -4.29
N ARG A 147 3.61 -19.39 -5.02
CA ARG A 147 3.21 -20.73 -4.55
C ARG A 147 3.96 -21.11 -3.27
N ARG A 148 5.28 -20.99 -3.26
CA ARG A 148 6.11 -21.31 -2.08
C ARG A 148 5.83 -20.39 -0.91
N LEU A 149 5.68 -19.09 -1.17
CA LEU A 149 5.35 -18.10 -0.16
C LEU A 149 4.01 -18.42 0.53
N LYS A 150 2.97 -18.75 -0.23
CA LYS A 150 1.63 -19.04 0.33
C LYS A 150 1.52 -20.42 0.96
N ALA A 151 2.38 -21.36 0.59
CA ALA A 151 2.43 -22.69 1.19
C ALA A 151 3.07 -22.73 2.59
N ASP A 152 3.95 -21.79 2.91
CA ASP A 152 4.67 -21.76 4.19
C ASP A 152 3.92 -20.92 5.25
N VAL A 153 3.73 -21.49 6.44
CA VAL A 153 3.01 -20.85 7.55
C VAL A 153 3.65 -19.52 7.98
N ARG A 154 4.96 -19.36 7.82
CA ARG A 154 5.71 -18.18 8.22
C ARG A 154 5.49 -17.00 7.27
N THR A 155 5.32 -17.28 5.97
CA THR A 155 5.29 -16.26 4.91
C THR A 155 3.90 -16.07 4.29
N ARG A 156 2.96 -17.00 4.45
CA ARG A 156 1.63 -16.97 3.82
C ARG A 156 0.81 -15.72 4.15
N SER A 157 1.09 -15.05 5.27
CA SER A 157 0.42 -13.81 5.68
C SER A 157 0.90 -12.58 4.92
N ILE A 158 2.02 -12.67 4.19
CA ILE A 158 2.52 -11.58 3.36
C ILE A 158 1.50 -11.28 2.26
N ARG A 159 1.11 -10.03 2.14
CA ARG A 159 0.15 -9.57 1.12
C ARG A 159 0.86 -9.42 -0.20
N VAL A 160 0.36 -10.04 -1.25
CA VAL A 160 1.02 -10.05 -2.55
C VAL A 160 0.16 -9.33 -3.59
N ALA A 161 0.74 -8.31 -4.22
CA ALA A 161 0.26 -7.71 -5.44
C ALA A 161 1.14 -8.19 -6.60
N VAL A 162 0.52 -8.82 -7.59
CA VAL A 162 1.22 -9.30 -8.78
C VAL A 162 1.36 -8.18 -9.80
N LEU A 163 2.54 -8.02 -10.36
CA LEU A 163 2.84 -7.12 -11.48
C LEU A 163 2.87 -7.94 -12.77
N SER A 164 2.22 -7.47 -13.84
CA SER A 164 2.21 -8.19 -15.12
C SER A 164 2.05 -7.26 -16.32
N GLY A 165 2.57 -7.66 -17.46
CA GLY A 165 2.42 -6.94 -18.73
C GLY A 165 1.05 -7.11 -19.41
N SER A 166 0.13 -7.94 -18.88
CA SER A 166 -1.15 -8.25 -19.50
C SER A 166 -2.29 -8.30 -18.48
N GLU A 167 -3.46 -7.77 -18.84
CA GLU A 167 -4.69 -7.83 -18.01
C GLU A 167 -5.43 -9.17 -18.13
N ARG A 168 -5.12 -9.95 -19.13
CA ARG A 168 -5.84 -11.19 -19.45
C ARG A 168 -4.86 -12.33 -19.61
N GLY A 169 -5.14 -13.44 -18.97
CA GLY A 169 -4.34 -14.62 -19.17
C GLY A 169 -4.45 -15.62 -18.02
N ARG A 170 -3.98 -16.82 -18.30
CA ARG A 170 -3.91 -17.92 -17.33
C ARG A 170 -3.16 -17.52 -16.06
N ASP A 171 -2.15 -16.66 -16.17
CA ASP A 171 -1.31 -16.22 -15.05
C ASP A 171 -2.08 -15.39 -14.04
N VAL A 172 -3.07 -14.58 -14.49
CA VAL A 172 -3.96 -13.80 -13.58
C VAL A 172 -4.83 -14.74 -12.76
N GLU A 173 -5.45 -15.71 -13.40
CA GLU A 173 -6.33 -16.67 -12.75
C GLU A 173 -5.53 -17.56 -11.79
N GLU A 174 -4.35 -18.04 -12.21
CA GLU A 174 -3.46 -18.85 -11.39
C GLU A 174 -2.95 -18.06 -10.18
N SER A 175 -2.51 -16.81 -10.36
CA SER A 175 -2.04 -15.98 -9.25
C SER A 175 -3.13 -15.70 -8.21
N LYS A 176 -4.38 -15.47 -8.66
CA LYS A 176 -5.54 -15.32 -7.76
C LYS A 176 -5.83 -16.61 -7.00
N ALA A 177 -5.80 -17.75 -7.68
CA ALA A 177 -6.02 -19.07 -7.06
C ALA A 177 -4.93 -19.37 -6.03
N LEU A 178 -3.70 -18.89 -6.24
CA LEU A 178 -2.59 -19.00 -5.29
C LEU A 178 -2.66 -18.01 -4.13
N GLY A 179 -3.64 -17.09 -4.13
CA GLY A 179 -3.85 -16.14 -3.04
C GLY A 179 -3.17 -14.79 -3.21
N ALA A 180 -2.89 -14.36 -4.44
CA ALA A 180 -2.56 -12.96 -4.70
C ALA A 180 -3.79 -12.08 -4.42
N GLU A 181 -3.57 -10.96 -3.70
CA GLU A 181 -4.66 -10.07 -3.29
C GLU A 181 -4.98 -9.04 -4.36
N ALA A 182 -4.00 -8.69 -5.19
CA ALA A 182 -4.17 -7.76 -6.28
C ALA A 182 -3.31 -8.11 -7.50
N TYR A 183 -3.70 -7.47 -8.59
CA TYR A 183 -3.05 -7.58 -9.88
C TYR A 183 -2.90 -6.17 -10.47
N ILE A 184 -1.68 -5.81 -10.82
CA ILE A 184 -1.34 -4.50 -11.37
C ILE A 184 -0.73 -4.70 -12.75
N VAL A 185 -1.35 -4.09 -13.76
CA VAL A 185 -0.82 -4.13 -15.13
C VAL A 185 0.31 -3.12 -15.27
N LYS A 186 1.45 -3.59 -15.78
CA LYS A 186 2.60 -2.73 -16.11
C LYS A 186 2.27 -1.80 -17.31
N PRO A 187 2.81 -0.59 -17.35
CA PRO A 187 3.72 -0.01 -16.38
C PRO A 187 3.01 0.40 -15.08
N VAL A 188 3.68 0.26 -13.94
CA VAL A 188 3.17 0.72 -12.64
C VAL A 188 3.28 2.23 -12.58
N ASP A 189 2.24 2.91 -13.04
CA ASP A 189 2.11 4.35 -12.92
C ASP A 189 1.32 4.74 -11.65
N PHE A 190 1.35 6.03 -11.30
CA PHE A 190 0.66 6.55 -10.11
C PHE A 190 -0.86 6.28 -10.14
N HIS A 191 -1.52 6.39 -11.30
CA HIS A 191 -2.96 6.21 -11.41
C HIS A 191 -3.36 4.75 -11.20
N ARG A 192 -2.63 3.81 -11.81
CA ARG A 192 -2.85 2.38 -11.64
C ARG A 192 -2.54 1.93 -10.21
N PHE A 193 -1.46 2.43 -9.64
CA PHE A 193 -1.11 2.15 -8.25
C PHE A 193 -2.20 2.64 -7.29
N THR A 194 -2.66 3.89 -7.41
CA THR A 194 -3.71 4.44 -6.54
C THR A 194 -5.08 3.80 -6.74
N ALA A 195 -5.37 3.29 -7.94
CA ALA A 195 -6.62 2.56 -8.20
C ALA A 195 -6.65 1.20 -7.47
N VAL A 196 -5.51 0.54 -7.33
CA VAL A 196 -5.39 -0.78 -6.68
C VAL A 196 -5.16 -0.68 -5.17
N THR A 197 -4.58 0.41 -4.71
CA THR A 197 -4.26 0.65 -3.30
C THR A 197 -5.47 0.48 -2.35
N PRO A 198 -6.69 0.97 -2.66
CA PRO A 198 -7.86 0.73 -1.82
C PRO A 198 -8.29 -0.74 -1.78
N ILE A 199 -8.14 -1.47 -2.88
CA ILE A 199 -8.51 -2.89 -3.00
C ILE A 199 -7.59 -3.74 -2.11
N LEU A 200 -6.32 -3.37 -2.04
CA LEU A 200 -5.31 -4.07 -1.24
C LEU A 200 -5.35 -3.70 0.25
N GLN A 201 -6.16 -2.69 0.64
CA GLN A 201 -5.97 -2.02 1.93
C GLN A 201 -4.48 -1.67 2.18
N LEU A 202 -3.72 -1.56 1.09
CA LEU A 202 -2.30 -1.25 1.12
C LEU A 202 -2.03 0.08 1.79
N CYS A 203 -2.90 1.09 1.59
CA CYS A 203 -2.81 2.36 2.27
C CYS A 203 -2.78 2.19 3.79
N TRP A 204 -3.53 1.26 4.33
CA TRP A 204 -3.61 1.03 5.77
C TRP A 204 -2.43 0.20 6.29
N ALA A 205 -2.06 -0.85 5.58
CA ALA A 205 -0.92 -1.69 5.97
C ALA A 205 0.43 -0.95 5.84
N LEU A 206 0.51 0.00 4.90
CA LEU A 206 1.72 0.78 4.65
C LEU A 206 1.82 2.05 5.52
N LEU A 207 0.70 2.53 6.06
CA LEU A 207 0.66 3.76 6.85
C LEU A 207 0.48 3.52 8.35
N GLU A 208 -0.02 2.37 8.75
CA GLU A 208 -0.16 1.98 10.15
C GLU A 208 0.90 0.92 10.49
N GLY A 209 1.96 1.34 11.18
CA GLY A 209 2.73 0.42 11.98
C GLY A 209 1.78 -0.20 12.99
N LYS A 210 1.41 -1.48 12.84
CA LYS A 210 0.62 -2.18 13.85
C LYS A 210 1.36 -2.11 15.17
N SER A 211 0.79 -1.42 16.15
CA SER A 211 1.06 -1.67 17.54
C SER A 211 0.56 -3.09 17.81
N THR A 212 1.46 -4.04 17.82
CA THR A 212 1.21 -5.34 18.45
C THR A 212 1.20 -5.10 19.95
N ALA A 213 0.01 -5.28 20.55
CA ALA A 213 -0.14 -5.50 21.97
C ALA A 213 0.47 -6.85 22.34
#